data_2e31ad1a78a6cf57be52457125d470a0
#
_entry.id   2e31ad1a78a6cf57be52457125d470a0
#
_cell.length_a   1.000
_cell.length_b   1.000
_cell.length_c   1.000
_cell.angle_alpha   90.00
_cell.angle_beta   90.00
_cell.angle_gamma   90.00
#
_symmetry.space_group_name_H-M   'P 1'
#
loop_
_entity.id
_entity.type
_entity.pdbx_description
1 polymer ?
#
loop_
_entity_poly.entity_id
_entity_poly.type
_entity_poly.pdbx_seq_one_letter_code
_entity_poly.pdbx_strand_id
1 'polypeptide(L)'
;MDYLQTNMKTFEDTYTPLYEGLTIKKSKVHGLGLFAEVDFPAGTDFGETHVFVVNKNRRDWVRTPLGGFINHSETPNCYINTESEDRTLYSVRPVKKGEEITVYYRFESYDGMTA
;
A
#
# COMPACT_ATOMS: atom_id res chain seq x y z
N MET A 1 -10.37 -12.26 30.91
CA MET A 1 -10.65 -12.90 29.62
C MET A 1 -11.50 -12.04 28.76
N ASP A 2 -12.63 -11.62 29.29
CA ASP A 2 -13.54 -10.82 28.48
C ASP A 2 -12.91 -9.52 28.01
N TYR A 3 -12.08 -8.95 28.86
CA TYR A 3 -11.42 -7.71 28.49
C TYR A 3 -10.51 -7.89 27.28
N LEU A 4 -9.71 -8.94 27.28
CA LEU A 4 -8.80 -9.19 26.19
C LEU A 4 -9.56 -9.52 24.91
N GLN A 5 -10.62 -10.30 25.02
CA GLN A 5 -11.42 -10.63 23.86
C GLN A 5 -12.08 -9.39 23.28
N THR A 6 -12.59 -8.53 24.14
CA THR A 6 -13.21 -7.30 23.70
C THR A 6 -12.21 -6.42 22.97
N ASN A 7 -10.99 -6.31 23.51
CA ASN A 7 -9.95 -5.52 22.86
C ASN A 7 -9.57 -6.08 21.50
N MET A 8 -9.42 -7.40 21.44
CA MET A 8 -9.05 -8.02 20.18
C MET A 8 -10.15 -7.84 19.14
N LYS A 9 -11.39 -7.98 19.55
CA LYS A 9 -12.49 -7.80 18.64
C LYS A 9 -12.55 -6.36 18.11
N THR A 10 -12.35 -5.40 19.00
CA THR A 10 -12.33 -4.00 18.61
C THR A 10 -11.20 -3.74 17.62
N PHE A 11 -10.03 -4.31 17.90
CA PHE A 11 -8.89 -4.15 17.01
C PHE A 11 -9.19 -4.75 15.65
N GLU A 12 -9.76 -5.94 15.60
CA GLU A 12 -10.10 -6.58 14.34
C GLU A 12 -11.13 -5.78 13.56
N ASP A 13 -12.06 -5.17 14.26
CA ASP A 13 -13.09 -4.38 13.59
C ASP A 13 -12.54 -3.11 12.95
N THR A 14 -11.44 -2.60 13.48
CA THR A 14 -10.87 -1.34 13.01
C THR A 14 -9.66 -1.50 12.12
N TYR A 15 -9.00 -2.64 12.19
CA TYR A 15 -7.77 -2.85 11.42
C TYR A 15 -8.12 -3.39 10.04
N THR A 16 -7.72 -2.65 9.01
CA THR A 16 -7.89 -3.08 7.64
C THR A 16 -6.52 -3.07 6.97
N PRO A 17 -5.96 -4.25 6.65
CA PRO A 17 -4.64 -4.30 6.02
C PRO A 17 -4.62 -3.65 4.64
N LEU A 18 -5.75 -3.59 3.97
CA LEU A 18 -5.88 -2.91 2.69
C LEU A 18 -6.96 -1.85 2.80
N TYR A 19 -6.80 -0.78 2.02
CA TYR A 19 -7.83 0.24 1.90
C TYR A 19 -9.11 -0.42 1.38
N GLU A 20 -10.24 -0.01 1.92
CA GLU A 20 -11.52 -0.59 1.52
C GLU A 20 -11.74 -0.40 0.02
N GLY A 21 -12.06 -1.47 -0.67
CA GLY A 21 -12.25 -1.44 -2.12
C GLY A 21 -11.03 -1.93 -2.88
N LEU A 22 -9.97 -2.34 -2.19
CA LEU A 22 -8.81 -2.96 -2.83
C LEU A 22 -8.78 -4.44 -2.51
N THR A 23 -8.20 -5.21 -3.42
CA THR A 23 -8.03 -6.65 -3.23
C THR A 23 -6.73 -7.09 -3.89
N ILE A 24 -6.28 -8.29 -3.52
CA ILE A 24 -5.09 -8.89 -4.09
C ILE A 24 -5.53 -10.08 -4.93
N LYS A 25 -5.06 -10.14 -6.16
CA LYS A 25 -5.34 -11.28 -7.01
C LYS A 25 -4.26 -11.40 -8.07
N LYS A 26 -4.36 -12.44 -8.89
CA LYS A 26 -3.35 -12.73 -9.90
C LYS A 26 -3.23 -11.59 -10.89
N SER A 27 -2.01 -11.16 -11.15
CA SER A 27 -1.70 -10.03 -12.02
C SER A 27 -1.27 -10.54 -13.38
N LYS A 28 -1.57 -9.75 -14.42
CA LYS A 28 -1.03 -10.03 -15.75
C LYS A 28 0.39 -9.52 -15.90
N VAL A 29 0.80 -8.64 -14.97
CA VAL A 29 2.15 -8.07 -15.02
C VAL A 29 3.13 -9.04 -14.39
N HIS A 30 2.89 -9.41 -13.13
CA HIS A 30 3.82 -10.27 -12.40
C HIS A 30 3.11 -10.80 -11.15
N GLY A 31 3.11 -12.13 -10.98
CA GLY A 31 2.63 -12.78 -9.78
C GLY A 31 1.26 -12.28 -9.33
N LEU A 32 1.20 -11.83 -8.08
CA LEU A 32 0.00 -11.24 -7.52
C LEU A 32 0.07 -9.72 -7.66
N GLY A 33 -1.08 -9.09 -7.68
CA GLY A 33 -1.18 -7.65 -7.80
C GLY A 33 -2.30 -7.09 -6.94
N LEU A 34 -2.30 -5.78 -6.79
CA LEU A 34 -3.30 -5.04 -6.03
C LEU A 34 -4.31 -4.49 -7.03
N PHE A 35 -5.59 -4.72 -6.81
CA PHE A 35 -6.64 -4.37 -7.76
C PHE A 35 -7.75 -3.56 -7.10
N ALA A 36 -8.35 -2.67 -7.87
CA ALA A 36 -9.53 -1.92 -7.45
C ALA A 36 -10.77 -2.77 -7.63
N GLU A 37 -11.58 -2.85 -6.59
CA GLU A 37 -12.88 -3.51 -6.65
C GLU A 37 -14.02 -2.52 -6.88
N VAL A 38 -13.71 -1.24 -6.77
CA VAL A 38 -14.64 -0.15 -7.01
C VAL A 38 -13.88 0.97 -7.73
N ASP A 39 -14.62 1.95 -8.21
CA ASP A 39 -13.99 3.13 -8.81
C ASP A 39 -13.45 4.06 -7.72
N PHE A 40 -12.28 4.61 -7.96
CA PHE A 40 -11.67 5.60 -7.07
C PHE A 40 -11.38 6.87 -7.85
N PRO A 41 -11.66 8.03 -7.30
CA PRO A 41 -11.28 9.30 -7.95
C PRO A 41 -9.78 9.54 -7.84
N ALA A 42 -9.27 10.41 -8.70
CA ALA A 42 -7.89 10.85 -8.60
C ALA A 42 -7.67 11.49 -7.23
N GLY A 43 -6.47 11.32 -6.69
CA GLY A 43 -6.14 11.89 -5.39
C GLY A 43 -6.57 11.06 -4.20
N THR A 44 -7.02 9.83 -4.43
CA THR A 44 -7.36 8.94 -3.32
C THR A 44 -6.09 8.51 -2.60
N ASP A 45 -6.04 8.71 -1.29
CA ASP A 45 -4.94 8.29 -0.44
C ASP A 45 -5.26 6.90 0.10
N PHE A 46 -4.53 5.90 -0.36
CA PHE A 46 -4.79 4.51 0.03
C PHE A 46 -4.08 4.11 1.31
N GLY A 47 -3.21 4.97 1.83
CA GLY A 47 -2.53 4.69 3.07
C GLY A 47 -1.07 4.33 2.88
N GLU A 48 -0.47 3.83 3.94
CA GLU A 48 0.96 3.62 4.00
C GLU A 48 1.37 2.31 3.33
N THR A 49 2.35 2.41 2.44
CA THR A 49 2.97 1.23 1.83
C THR A 49 4.19 0.78 2.64
N HIS A 50 4.83 1.71 3.31
CA HIS A 50 6.00 1.46 4.14
C HIS A 50 5.95 2.38 5.33
N VAL A 51 6.33 1.87 6.49
CA VAL A 51 6.47 2.68 7.69
C VAL A 51 7.93 2.71 8.08
N PHE A 52 8.37 3.84 8.58
CA PHE A 52 9.77 4.04 8.98
C PHE A 52 9.90 3.65 10.44
N VAL A 53 10.79 2.69 10.70
CA VAL A 53 10.97 2.17 12.05
C VAL A 53 12.39 2.48 12.50
N VAL A 54 12.48 3.06 13.71
CA VAL A 54 13.77 3.31 14.34
C VAL A 54 13.87 2.40 15.56
N ASN A 55 14.91 1.58 15.58
CA ASN A 55 15.12 0.66 16.68
C ASN A 55 16.61 0.66 17.01
N LYS A 56 16.95 1.21 18.17
CA LYS A 56 18.34 1.34 18.62
C LYS A 56 19.15 2.07 17.56
N ASN A 57 20.06 1.38 16.88
CA ASN A 57 20.91 2.00 15.87
C ASN A 57 20.47 1.74 14.45
N ARG A 58 19.28 1.18 14.29
CA ARG A 58 18.77 0.79 12.98
C ARG A 58 17.63 1.69 12.56
N ARG A 59 17.60 1.98 11.27
CA ARG A 59 16.57 2.80 10.64
C ARG A 59 16.14 2.06 9.39
N ASP A 60 14.92 1.52 9.40
CA ASP A 60 14.44 0.68 8.32
C ASP A 60 13.04 1.07 7.91
N TRP A 61 12.72 0.84 6.66
CA TRP A 61 11.35 0.88 6.20
C TRP A 61 10.79 -0.54 6.23
N VAL A 62 9.59 -0.67 6.82
CA VAL A 62 8.90 -1.93 6.90
C VAL A 62 7.70 -1.84 5.96
N ARG A 63 7.57 -2.83 5.08
CA ARG A 63 6.50 -2.86 4.10
C ARG A 63 5.20 -3.27 4.78
N THR A 64 4.13 -2.53 4.48
CA THR A 64 2.79 -2.89 4.95
C THR A 64 2.17 -3.88 3.97
N PRO A 65 1.05 -4.53 4.35
CA PRO A 65 0.35 -5.39 3.38
C PRO A 65 -0.02 -4.64 2.11
N LEU A 66 -0.41 -3.38 2.24
CA LEU A 66 -0.74 -2.55 1.07
C LEU A 66 0.45 -2.46 0.12
N GLY A 67 1.66 -2.28 0.66
CA GLY A 67 2.85 -2.09 -0.16
C GLY A 67 3.45 -3.37 -0.71
N GLY A 68 2.90 -4.53 -0.35
CA GLY A 68 3.52 -5.80 -0.68
C GLY A 68 3.26 -6.31 -2.09
N PHE A 69 2.25 -5.77 -2.77
CA PHE A 69 1.78 -6.37 -4.03
C PHE A 69 1.57 -5.35 -5.14
N ILE A 70 2.26 -4.22 -5.08
CA ILE A 70 2.12 -3.18 -6.11
C ILE A 70 3.12 -3.45 -7.22
N ASN A 71 2.62 -3.58 -8.44
CA ASN A 71 3.47 -3.84 -9.59
C ASN A 71 3.83 -2.57 -10.33
N HIS A 72 4.87 -2.65 -11.14
CA HIS A 72 5.40 -1.53 -11.91
C HIS A 72 4.61 -1.35 -13.21
N SER A 73 4.46 -0.10 -13.64
CA SER A 73 3.95 0.23 -14.96
C SER A 73 4.64 1.48 -15.47
N GLU A 74 4.84 1.55 -16.78
CA GLU A 74 5.35 2.75 -17.43
C GLU A 74 4.26 3.83 -17.49
N THR A 75 3.00 3.42 -17.36
CA THR A 75 1.87 4.34 -17.36
C THR A 75 1.03 4.07 -16.11
N PRO A 76 1.57 4.40 -14.93
CA PRO A 76 0.94 4.03 -13.67
C PRO A 76 -0.30 4.86 -13.39
N ASN A 77 -1.18 4.31 -12.54
CA ASN A 77 -2.32 5.06 -12.06
C ASN A 77 -2.12 5.59 -10.64
N CYS A 78 -1.02 5.22 -10.00
CA CYS A 78 -0.76 5.63 -8.63
C CYS A 78 0.70 6.05 -8.45
N TYR A 79 0.97 6.63 -7.31
CA TYR A 79 2.28 7.17 -6.99
C TYR A 79 2.54 6.95 -5.50
N ILE A 80 3.79 6.66 -5.17
CA ILE A 80 4.19 6.52 -3.78
C ILE A 80 4.88 7.81 -3.34
N ASN A 81 4.29 8.49 -2.37
CA ASN A 81 4.84 9.72 -1.83
C ASN A 81 6.03 9.39 -0.93
N THR A 82 7.18 9.97 -1.23
CA THR A 82 8.40 9.71 -0.48
C THR A 82 8.90 10.93 0.28
N GLU A 83 8.09 11.97 0.37
CA GLU A 83 8.51 13.22 0.99
C GLU A 83 8.43 13.18 2.51
N SER A 84 7.59 12.31 3.07
CA SER A 84 7.52 12.14 4.51
C SER A 84 8.25 10.86 4.90
N GLU A 85 8.41 10.64 6.22
CA GLU A 85 9.09 9.44 6.69
C GLU A 85 8.36 8.19 6.26
N ASP A 86 7.04 8.18 6.39
CA ASP A 86 6.26 7.05 5.93
C ASP A 86 5.95 7.22 4.45
N ARG A 87 5.91 6.10 3.76
CA ARG A 87 5.61 6.08 2.32
C ARG A 87 4.13 5.82 2.15
N THR A 88 3.44 6.65 1.39
CA THR A 88 2.00 6.50 1.18
C THR A 88 1.68 6.38 -0.29
N LEU A 89 0.63 5.63 -0.58
CA LEU A 89 0.17 5.37 -1.94
C LEU A 89 -1.06 6.23 -2.24
N TYR A 90 -1.06 6.92 -3.36
CA TYR A 90 -2.23 7.66 -3.76
C TYR A 90 -2.40 7.61 -5.28
N SER A 91 -3.65 7.79 -5.74
CA SER A 91 -3.94 7.74 -7.15
C SER A 91 -3.65 9.09 -7.79
N VAL A 92 -3.07 9.06 -9.00
CA VAL A 92 -2.77 10.28 -9.75
C VAL A 92 -3.77 10.51 -10.87
N ARG A 93 -4.63 9.53 -11.13
CA ARG A 93 -5.75 9.66 -12.04
C ARG A 93 -6.87 8.76 -11.53
N PRO A 94 -8.07 8.86 -12.08
CA PRO A 94 -9.15 7.96 -11.65
C PRO A 94 -8.76 6.51 -11.88
N VAL A 95 -9.10 5.66 -10.93
CA VAL A 95 -8.86 4.22 -11.02
C VAL A 95 -10.22 3.56 -11.13
N LYS A 96 -10.41 2.77 -12.17
CA LYS A 96 -11.68 2.13 -12.42
C LYS A 96 -11.71 0.75 -11.79
N LYS A 97 -12.92 0.33 -11.41
CA LYS A 97 -13.13 -1.03 -10.93
C LYS A 97 -12.49 -2.02 -11.89
N GLY A 98 -11.71 -2.93 -11.35
CA GLY A 98 -11.03 -3.96 -12.14
C GLY A 98 -9.63 -3.60 -12.57
N GLU A 99 -9.23 -2.34 -12.43
CA GLU A 99 -7.87 -1.95 -12.78
C GLU A 99 -6.88 -2.37 -11.72
N GLU A 100 -5.69 -2.75 -12.17
CA GLU A 100 -4.60 -3.03 -11.25
C GLU A 100 -3.96 -1.72 -10.81
N ILE A 101 -3.63 -1.64 -9.52
CA ILE A 101 -2.92 -0.51 -8.95
C ILE A 101 -1.45 -0.66 -9.30
N THR A 102 -0.89 0.33 -9.98
CA THR A 102 0.49 0.28 -10.42
C THR A 102 1.19 1.59 -10.13
N VAL A 103 2.50 1.50 -9.95
CA VAL A 103 3.34 2.68 -9.77
C VAL A 103 4.53 2.55 -10.71
N TYR A 104 5.21 3.67 -10.94
CA TYR A 104 6.47 3.64 -11.68
C TYR A 104 7.59 3.45 -10.66
N TYR A 105 8.30 2.34 -10.76
CA TYR A 105 9.41 2.05 -9.88
C TYR A 105 10.62 2.84 -10.32
N ARG A 106 11.03 3.77 -9.49
CA ARG A 106 12.26 4.48 -9.71
C ARG A 106 13.34 3.85 -8.89
N PHE A 107 14.48 3.64 -9.50
CA PHE A 107 15.58 2.98 -8.84
C PHE A 107 15.96 3.69 -7.54
N GLU A 108 16.08 5.01 -7.59
CA GLU A 108 16.48 5.78 -6.42
C GLU A 108 15.45 5.65 -5.29
N SER A 109 14.18 5.68 -5.65
CA SER A 109 13.13 5.57 -4.64
C SER A 109 13.12 4.20 -4.00
N TYR A 110 13.41 3.19 -4.79
CA TYR A 110 13.35 1.81 -4.30
C TYR A 110 14.56 1.44 -3.48
N ASP A 111 15.71 1.97 -3.82
CA ASP A 111 16.92 1.66 -3.06
C ASP A 111 16.77 2.03 -1.59
N GLY A 112 16.17 3.18 -1.32
CA GLY A 112 15.97 3.61 0.04
C GLY A 112 15.00 2.73 0.80
N MET A 113 14.17 1.98 0.09
CA MET A 113 13.16 1.14 0.73
C MET A 113 13.60 -0.30 0.88
N THR A 114 14.55 -0.73 0.11
CA THR A 114 15.01 -2.13 0.15
C THR A 114 16.27 -2.32 0.97
N ALA A 115 16.96 -1.24 1.24
CA ALA A 115 18.23 -1.29 1.97
C ALA A 115 18.06 -1.62 3.46
#